data_93199468c5bfaf473fb523c0dd4e23dd
#
_entry.id   93199468c5bfaf473fb523c0dd4e23dd
#
_cell.length_a   1.000
_cell.length_b   1.000
_cell.length_c   1.000
_cell.angle_alpha   90.00
_cell.angle_beta   90.00
_cell.angle_gamma   90.00
#
_symmetry.space_group_name_H-M   'P 1'
#
loop_
_entity.id
_entity.type
_entity.pdbx_description
1 polymer ?
#
loop_
_entity_poly.entity_id
_entity_poly.type
_entity_poly.pdbx_seq_one_letter_code
_entity_poly.pdbx_strand_id
1 'polypeptide(L)'
;MRKALAEVGRTYDVVVLGAGAGGMSAAVFAALEGMRVLLVERTEYLGGTSAFSAATTWIPLTRHSRAIGADDSREKVSGFLDRAVGNRSPKALREAFLAAGPEVVDTLENKTDVHFRPRPFHPDYLYELEGATSFGRALEPTPFEAGELGADLGLIRPPIPEFTILGGMMIDRDDIGHLMKMGKSLKSAVYSARLIGRYYLGKMRHGRDPRLLMGNALIGRMLLTANKLGVDILTETETTAFATDKNGVTGVTLRQKGIDKRITVTGGVVLASGGFSRHPKMRAEKLPHPAPDFSPSAPGHTGALHDLAFAAGAHHGTTSAQPCFWAPVSHRRRPDGSMAVFPHFVFDRSKPGIISVGRDGRRFVNESTSYHLFVSAMYATNKDGSHVPTYLIADARALKAYGMGMIRPGGANIKPYLADGYLTEGATLDELARKLGIDANGLKDSVSRMNAYAKTGIDADFARGTTVYEKANGDPTHGPNPTLGALETAPYYAVKLWPGDIGSATGLVGDESARLLREDGSVIEGLYACGNDLQSIMGGVYPGPGITVGPAIVFGAIAARHAAQRAAAARRGAAGRGEAA
;
A
#
# COMPACT_ATOMS: atom_id res chain seq x y z
N MET A 1 16.79 -14.36 -12.36
CA MET A 1 17.13 -13.53 -13.55
C MET A 1 15.99 -13.55 -14.53
N ARG A 2 15.70 -12.41 -15.17
CA ARG A 2 14.61 -12.32 -16.17
C ARG A 2 14.85 -13.27 -17.33
N LYS A 3 13.82 -14.03 -17.68
CA LYS A 3 13.83 -15.01 -18.78
C LYS A 3 12.61 -14.82 -19.70
N ALA A 4 12.67 -15.39 -20.90
CA ALA A 4 11.50 -15.61 -21.73
C ALA A 4 10.83 -16.94 -21.35
N LEU A 5 9.53 -17.11 -21.66
CA LEU A 5 8.79 -18.34 -21.34
C LEU A 5 9.43 -19.60 -21.98
N ALA A 6 10.05 -19.45 -23.15
CA ALA A 6 10.75 -20.53 -23.81
C ALA A 6 11.96 -21.06 -23.00
N GLU A 7 12.64 -20.16 -22.28
CA GLU A 7 13.90 -20.43 -21.56
C GLU A 7 13.71 -21.05 -20.17
N VAL A 8 12.52 -20.94 -19.59
CA VAL A 8 12.26 -21.52 -18.25
C VAL A 8 12.07 -23.03 -18.36
N GLY A 9 12.40 -23.75 -17.29
CA GLY A 9 12.20 -25.19 -17.18
C GLY A 9 10.72 -25.59 -17.21
N ARG A 10 10.45 -26.89 -17.31
CA ARG A 10 9.08 -27.42 -17.21
C ARG A 10 8.68 -27.83 -15.79
N THR A 11 9.63 -27.86 -14.86
CA THR A 11 9.39 -28.27 -13.48
C THR A 11 10.08 -27.32 -12.53
N TYR A 12 9.35 -26.89 -11.50
CA TYR A 12 9.83 -26.09 -10.37
C TYR A 12 9.31 -26.68 -9.06
N ASP A 13 9.93 -26.33 -7.95
CA ASP A 13 9.41 -26.69 -6.65
C ASP A 13 8.29 -25.74 -6.24
N VAL A 14 8.50 -24.44 -6.44
CA VAL A 14 7.52 -23.40 -6.11
C VAL A 14 7.34 -22.46 -7.29
N VAL A 15 6.10 -22.17 -7.63
CA VAL A 15 5.73 -21.11 -8.59
C VAL A 15 5.00 -20.01 -7.82
N VAL A 16 5.48 -18.78 -7.93
CA VAL A 16 4.89 -17.61 -7.28
C VAL A 16 4.26 -16.71 -8.35
N LEU A 17 2.99 -16.39 -8.21
CA LEU A 17 2.19 -15.63 -9.17
C LEU A 17 1.91 -14.22 -8.64
N GLY A 18 2.66 -13.25 -9.13
CA GLY A 18 2.67 -11.85 -8.73
C GLY A 18 3.94 -11.46 -7.99
N ALA A 19 4.51 -10.31 -8.36
CA ALA A 19 5.79 -9.81 -7.86
C ALA A 19 5.67 -8.57 -6.94
N GLY A 20 4.57 -8.45 -6.19
CA GLY A 20 4.44 -7.50 -5.07
C GLY A 20 5.27 -7.95 -3.86
N ALA A 21 5.22 -7.19 -2.74
CA ALA A 21 6.01 -7.50 -1.55
C ALA A 21 5.79 -8.94 -1.03
N GLY A 22 4.55 -9.43 -1.05
CA GLY A 22 4.23 -10.81 -0.64
C GLY A 22 4.83 -11.86 -1.57
N GLY A 23 4.68 -11.68 -2.89
CA GLY A 23 5.24 -12.63 -3.86
C GLY A 23 6.76 -12.61 -3.90
N MET A 24 7.38 -11.42 -3.82
CA MET A 24 8.85 -11.31 -3.69
C MET A 24 9.34 -11.98 -2.41
N SER A 25 8.63 -11.81 -1.28
CA SER A 25 8.94 -12.52 -0.04
C SER A 25 8.84 -14.04 -0.23
N ALA A 26 7.73 -14.53 -0.81
CA ALA A 26 7.53 -15.96 -1.05
C ALA A 26 8.65 -16.54 -1.94
N ALA A 27 9.02 -15.83 -3.01
CA ALA A 27 10.09 -16.28 -3.90
C ALA A 27 11.46 -16.33 -3.21
N VAL A 28 11.80 -15.29 -2.44
CA VAL A 28 13.07 -15.22 -1.69
C VAL A 28 13.13 -16.31 -0.62
N PHE A 29 12.08 -16.47 0.19
CA PHE A 29 12.09 -17.50 1.24
C PHE A 29 12.11 -18.92 0.68
N ALA A 30 11.37 -19.21 -0.40
CA ALA A 30 11.45 -20.51 -1.06
C ALA A 30 12.87 -20.80 -1.61
N ALA A 31 13.53 -19.79 -2.17
CA ALA A 31 14.90 -19.93 -2.65
C ALA A 31 15.93 -20.10 -1.50
N LEU A 32 15.71 -19.43 -0.36
CA LEU A 32 16.53 -19.63 0.86
C LEU A 32 16.40 -21.06 1.43
N GLU A 33 15.24 -21.71 1.22
CA GLU A 33 15.02 -23.13 1.56
C GLU A 33 15.60 -24.10 0.48
N GLY A 34 16.37 -23.59 -0.49
CA GLY A 34 17.01 -24.39 -1.53
C GLY A 34 16.04 -24.89 -2.62
N MET A 35 14.89 -24.28 -2.75
CA MET A 35 13.89 -24.65 -3.76
C MET A 35 14.21 -24.01 -5.13
N ARG A 36 13.86 -24.71 -6.21
CA ARG A 36 13.83 -24.12 -7.54
C ARG A 36 12.56 -23.32 -7.72
N VAL A 37 12.71 -22.00 -7.87
CA VAL A 37 11.60 -21.03 -7.84
C VAL A 37 11.40 -20.37 -9.20
N LEU A 38 10.13 -20.24 -9.62
CA LEU A 38 9.70 -19.41 -10.73
C LEU A 38 8.77 -18.31 -10.20
N LEU A 39 9.17 -17.06 -10.38
CA LEU A 39 8.35 -15.87 -10.10
C LEU A 39 7.76 -15.36 -11.41
N VAL A 40 6.44 -15.20 -11.44
CA VAL A 40 5.68 -14.77 -12.62
C VAL A 40 4.97 -13.46 -12.33
N GLU A 41 5.21 -12.44 -13.15
CA GLU A 41 4.51 -11.15 -13.08
C GLU A 41 3.74 -10.92 -14.40
N ARG A 42 2.49 -10.51 -14.26
CA ARG A 42 1.60 -10.26 -15.39
C ARG A 42 2.00 -9.03 -16.20
N THR A 43 2.46 -8.00 -15.50
CA THR A 43 2.83 -6.71 -16.11
C THR A 43 4.31 -6.69 -16.50
N GLU A 44 4.72 -5.64 -17.18
CA GLU A 44 6.11 -5.39 -17.55
C GLU A 44 7.00 -5.06 -16.34
N TYR A 45 6.41 -4.67 -15.19
CA TYR A 45 7.12 -4.22 -14.00
C TYR A 45 6.86 -5.09 -12.78
N LEU A 46 7.90 -5.35 -12.01
CA LEU A 46 7.84 -5.95 -10.69
C LEU A 46 7.45 -4.93 -9.62
N GLY A 47 6.87 -5.39 -8.52
CA GLY A 47 6.59 -4.62 -7.32
C GLY A 47 5.12 -4.29 -7.08
N GLY A 48 4.25 -4.42 -8.09
CA GLY A 48 2.81 -4.15 -7.92
C GLY A 48 2.55 -2.80 -7.24
N THR A 49 1.55 -2.73 -6.37
CA THR A 49 1.24 -1.54 -5.54
C THR A 49 2.30 -1.31 -4.45
N SER A 50 3.03 -2.34 -4.03
CA SER A 50 4.08 -2.19 -3.02
C SER A 50 5.18 -1.23 -3.47
N ALA A 51 5.52 -1.21 -4.77
CA ALA A 51 6.49 -0.27 -5.33
C ALA A 51 6.02 1.19 -5.28
N PHE A 52 4.72 1.46 -5.34
CA PHE A 52 4.14 2.80 -5.23
C PHE A 52 4.07 3.31 -3.79
N SER A 53 4.04 2.41 -2.83
CA SER A 53 3.79 2.72 -1.42
C SER A 53 5.04 3.26 -0.73
N ALA A 54 4.85 3.78 0.48
CA ALA A 54 5.96 4.09 1.39
C ALA A 54 6.68 2.81 1.88
N ALA A 55 6.15 1.63 1.58
CA ALA A 55 6.58 0.33 2.10
C ALA A 55 6.76 0.30 3.63
N THR A 56 6.02 1.14 4.33
CA THR A 56 5.91 0.98 5.77
C THR A 56 5.42 -0.43 6.05
N THR A 57 6.12 -1.15 6.91
CA THR A 57 5.89 -2.56 7.20
C THR A 57 5.55 -2.67 8.68
N TRP A 58 4.29 -2.96 8.99
CA TRP A 58 3.82 -3.12 10.37
C TRP A 58 4.08 -4.56 10.82
N ILE A 59 5.15 -4.75 11.56
CA ILE A 59 5.53 -6.04 12.18
C ILE A 59 6.01 -5.71 13.60
N PRO A 60 5.20 -5.96 14.63
CA PRO A 60 5.56 -5.70 16.02
C PRO A 60 6.60 -6.68 16.54
N LEU A 61 7.17 -6.38 17.72
CA LEU A 61 8.06 -7.24 18.50
C LEU A 61 9.41 -7.58 17.83
N THR A 62 9.79 -6.84 16.80
CA THR A 62 11.08 -7.03 16.12
C THR A 62 12.25 -6.54 16.99
N ARG A 63 13.48 -6.92 16.62
CA ARG A 63 14.68 -6.37 17.23
C ARG A 63 14.76 -4.84 17.16
N HIS A 64 14.19 -4.25 16.10
CA HIS A 64 14.10 -2.80 15.93
C HIS A 64 13.20 -2.12 16.96
N SER A 65 12.08 -2.75 17.33
CA SER A 65 11.21 -2.25 18.40
C SER A 65 11.96 -2.14 19.71
N ARG A 66 12.71 -3.19 20.06
CA ARG A 66 13.54 -3.22 21.29
C ARG A 66 14.66 -2.20 21.24
N ALA A 67 15.33 -2.04 20.09
CA ALA A 67 16.44 -1.12 19.91
C ALA A 67 16.07 0.35 20.14
N ILE A 68 14.81 0.73 19.89
CA ILE A 68 14.31 2.10 20.13
C ILE A 68 13.56 2.23 21.46
N GLY A 69 13.61 1.21 22.32
CA GLY A 69 12.96 1.24 23.64
C GLY A 69 11.43 1.22 23.58
N ALA A 70 10.83 0.58 22.57
CA ALA A 70 9.38 0.45 22.51
C ALA A 70 8.86 -0.44 23.64
N ASP A 71 7.92 0.10 24.44
CA ASP A 71 7.16 -0.64 25.42
C ASP A 71 6.04 -1.44 24.73
N ASP A 72 6.39 -2.60 24.17
CA ASP A 72 5.44 -3.49 23.50
C ASP A 72 5.69 -4.96 23.91
N SER A 73 4.59 -5.71 24.05
CA SER A 73 4.63 -7.13 24.37
C SER A 73 3.66 -7.90 23.49
N ARG A 74 3.79 -9.23 23.48
CA ARG A 74 2.87 -10.08 22.72
C ARG A 74 1.43 -9.90 23.20
N GLU A 75 1.22 -9.83 24.50
CA GLU A 75 -0.08 -9.64 25.12
C GLU A 75 -0.68 -8.29 24.74
N LYS A 76 0.14 -7.23 24.78
CA LYS A 76 -0.28 -5.87 24.43
C LYS A 76 -0.71 -5.76 22.96
N VAL A 77 0.08 -6.30 22.03
CA VAL A 77 -0.24 -6.23 20.60
C VAL A 77 -1.38 -7.18 20.23
N SER A 78 -1.44 -8.39 20.80
CA SER A 78 -2.56 -9.32 20.58
C SER A 78 -3.87 -8.73 21.11
N GLY A 79 -3.86 -8.16 22.32
CA GLY A 79 -5.02 -7.47 22.89
C GLY A 79 -5.48 -6.25 22.06
N PHE A 80 -4.54 -5.45 21.53
CA PHE A 80 -4.84 -4.36 20.60
C PHE A 80 -5.53 -4.88 19.32
N LEU A 81 -4.99 -5.94 18.70
CA LEU A 81 -5.58 -6.53 17.50
C LEU A 81 -6.94 -7.18 17.80
N ASP A 82 -7.12 -7.80 18.95
CA ASP A 82 -8.41 -8.38 19.33
C ASP A 82 -9.50 -7.29 19.49
N ARG A 83 -9.14 -6.11 20.03
CA ARG A 83 -10.06 -4.97 20.12
C ARG A 83 -10.34 -4.33 18.75
N ALA A 84 -9.33 -4.20 17.90
CA ALA A 84 -9.45 -3.58 16.59
C ALA A 84 -10.20 -4.47 15.59
N VAL A 85 -9.86 -5.74 15.54
CA VAL A 85 -10.34 -6.70 14.52
C VAL A 85 -11.53 -7.52 15.00
N GLY A 86 -11.51 -7.98 16.26
CA GLY A 86 -12.56 -8.84 16.81
C GLY A 86 -12.65 -10.16 16.06
N ASN A 87 -13.88 -10.56 15.72
CA ASN A 87 -14.21 -11.80 15.00
C ASN A 87 -14.20 -11.68 13.47
N ARG A 88 -13.77 -10.53 12.92
CA ARG A 88 -13.71 -10.27 11.47
C ARG A 88 -12.60 -11.03 10.75
N SER A 89 -11.68 -11.60 11.51
CA SER A 89 -10.63 -12.49 11.03
C SER A 89 -10.32 -13.52 12.13
N PRO A 90 -10.00 -14.78 11.79
CA PRO A 90 -9.61 -15.80 12.77
C PRO A 90 -8.41 -15.33 13.61
N LYS A 91 -8.50 -15.48 14.94
CA LYS A 91 -7.41 -15.12 15.85
C LYS A 91 -6.14 -15.91 15.54
N ALA A 92 -6.26 -17.17 15.15
CA ALA A 92 -5.14 -18.03 14.79
C ALA A 92 -4.25 -17.43 13.69
N LEU A 93 -4.82 -16.77 12.69
CA LEU A 93 -4.04 -16.08 11.65
C LEU A 93 -3.25 -14.89 12.20
N ARG A 94 -3.85 -14.12 13.12
CA ARG A 94 -3.15 -13.00 13.78
C ARG A 94 -2.01 -13.51 14.66
N GLU A 95 -2.25 -14.61 15.39
CA GLU A 95 -1.21 -15.24 16.22
C GLU A 95 -0.08 -15.84 15.38
N ALA A 96 -0.38 -16.47 14.23
CA ALA A 96 0.63 -16.94 13.29
C ALA A 96 1.49 -15.78 12.76
N PHE A 97 0.86 -14.66 12.41
CA PHE A 97 1.55 -13.44 12.00
C PHE A 97 2.49 -12.89 13.08
N LEU A 98 2.01 -12.78 14.33
CA LEU A 98 2.79 -12.28 15.46
C LEU A 98 3.93 -13.24 15.87
N ALA A 99 3.74 -14.55 15.65
CA ALA A 99 4.78 -15.54 15.92
C ALA A 99 5.91 -15.50 14.89
N ALA A 100 5.54 -15.46 13.60
CA ALA A 100 6.51 -15.53 12.50
C ALA A 100 7.18 -14.18 12.18
N GLY A 101 6.47 -13.07 12.41
CA GLY A 101 6.90 -11.74 11.94
C GLY A 101 8.31 -11.33 12.36
N PRO A 102 8.70 -11.38 13.65
CA PRO A 102 10.03 -10.99 14.09
C PRO A 102 11.15 -11.81 13.42
N GLU A 103 10.97 -13.13 13.33
CA GLU A 103 11.95 -14.04 12.72
C GLU A 103 12.04 -13.83 11.20
N VAL A 104 10.94 -13.52 10.52
CA VAL A 104 10.92 -13.16 9.09
C VAL A 104 11.75 -11.90 8.85
N VAL A 105 11.62 -10.87 9.69
CA VAL A 105 12.46 -9.66 9.61
C VAL A 105 13.92 -9.99 9.84
N ASP A 106 14.24 -10.76 10.87
CA ASP A 106 15.61 -11.17 11.18
C ASP A 106 16.24 -11.99 10.04
N THR A 107 15.46 -12.90 9.44
CA THR A 107 15.93 -13.69 8.28
C THR A 107 16.22 -12.81 7.07
N LEU A 108 15.30 -11.89 6.74
CA LEU A 108 15.51 -10.94 5.63
C LEU A 108 16.80 -10.12 5.84
N GLU A 109 17.00 -9.56 7.02
CA GLU A 109 18.15 -8.70 7.26
C GLU A 109 19.48 -9.45 7.40
N ASN A 110 19.46 -10.69 7.88
CA ASN A 110 20.68 -11.47 8.10
C ASN A 110 21.11 -12.30 6.87
N LYS A 111 20.16 -12.68 5.99
CA LYS A 111 20.40 -13.60 4.88
C LYS A 111 20.14 -12.99 3.50
N THR A 112 19.74 -11.72 3.44
CA THR A 112 19.36 -11.06 2.18
C THR A 112 19.85 -9.60 2.13
N ASP A 113 19.62 -8.93 1.00
CA ASP A 113 19.92 -7.51 0.84
C ASP A 113 18.83 -6.58 1.43
N VAL A 114 17.79 -7.13 2.03
CA VAL A 114 16.68 -6.34 2.60
C VAL A 114 17.08 -5.83 3.98
N HIS A 115 17.01 -4.51 4.15
CA HIS A 115 17.29 -3.86 5.43
C HIS A 115 16.21 -2.87 5.78
N PHE A 116 15.80 -2.89 7.04
CA PHE A 116 14.82 -2.00 7.61
C PHE A 116 15.46 -1.05 8.63
N ARG A 117 14.73 0.02 8.91
CA ARG A 117 14.95 0.86 10.08
C ARG A 117 13.62 1.11 10.80
N PRO A 118 13.61 1.23 12.13
CA PRO A 118 12.39 1.58 12.84
C PRO A 118 12.00 3.02 12.53
N ARG A 119 10.72 3.32 12.47
CA ARG A 119 10.26 4.70 12.47
C ARG A 119 10.21 5.21 13.90
N PRO A 120 10.96 6.25 14.24
CA PRO A 120 11.06 6.75 15.61
C PRO A 120 9.71 7.21 16.20
N PHE A 121 8.83 7.69 15.32
CA PHE A 121 7.47 8.11 15.68
C PHE A 121 6.51 7.81 14.54
N HIS A 122 5.65 6.84 14.73
CA HIS A 122 4.61 6.46 13.77
C HIS A 122 3.47 5.76 14.51
N PRO A 123 2.53 6.53 15.09
CA PRO A 123 1.46 6.00 15.92
C PRO A 123 0.55 5.04 15.15
N ASP A 124 0.01 4.04 15.85
CA ASP A 124 -1.10 3.25 15.37
C ASP A 124 -2.30 4.14 15.03
N TYR A 125 -3.09 3.76 14.02
CA TYR A 125 -4.16 4.61 13.50
C TYR A 125 -5.39 4.64 14.41
N LEU A 126 -5.66 3.53 15.11
CA LEU A 126 -6.71 3.42 16.11
C LEU A 126 -6.10 3.69 17.50
N TYR A 127 -5.55 4.89 17.66
CA TYR A 127 -4.76 5.24 18.84
C TYR A 127 -5.59 5.33 20.14
N GLU A 128 -6.91 5.47 20.01
CA GLU A 128 -7.87 5.45 21.12
C GLU A 128 -8.06 4.05 21.74
N LEU A 129 -7.66 2.98 21.04
CA LEU A 129 -7.77 1.64 21.57
C LEU A 129 -6.62 1.31 22.52
N GLU A 130 -6.95 0.66 23.63
CA GLU A 130 -5.96 0.16 24.58
C GLU A 130 -4.98 -0.79 23.88
N GLY A 131 -3.69 -0.61 24.16
CA GLY A 131 -2.61 -1.36 23.55
C GLY A 131 -2.04 -0.72 22.27
N ALA A 132 -2.61 0.40 21.80
CA ALA A 132 -1.99 1.21 20.75
C ALA A 132 -0.62 1.77 21.18
N THR A 133 0.26 2.02 20.22
CA THR A 133 1.59 2.59 20.50
C THR A 133 1.91 3.75 19.55
N SER A 134 2.83 4.64 19.99
CA SER A 134 3.32 5.75 19.17
C SER A 134 4.48 5.33 18.25
N PHE A 135 5.14 4.20 18.51
CA PHE A 135 6.32 3.72 17.76
C PHE A 135 6.61 2.25 18.06
N GLY A 136 7.53 1.66 17.31
CA GLY A 136 8.04 0.30 17.55
C GLY A 136 7.43 -0.78 16.66
N ARG A 137 6.25 -0.57 16.08
CA ARG A 137 5.58 -1.56 15.21
C ARG A 137 5.83 -1.32 13.73
N ALA A 138 6.10 -0.07 13.34
CA ALA A 138 6.30 0.32 11.96
C ALA A 138 7.79 0.36 11.59
N LEU A 139 8.15 -0.40 10.58
CA LEU A 139 9.47 -0.40 9.94
C LEU A 139 9.39 0.30 8.58
N GLU A 140 10.49 0.86 8.13
CA GLU A 140 10.64 1.34 6.76
C GLU A 140 11.91 0.78 6.11
N PRO A 141 11.91 0.45 4.81
CA PRO A 141 13.11 0.00 4.13
C PRO A 141 14.13 1.14 4.07
N THR A 142 15.42 0.81 4.26
CA THR A 142 16.48 1.79 4.09
C THR A 142 16.66 2.18 2.63
N PRO A 143 17.09 3.41 2.31
CA PRO A 143 17.45 3.79 0.94
C PRO A 143 18.38 2.77 0.29
N PHE A 144 18.23 2.56 -1.03
CA PHE A 144 18.99 1.57 -1.78
C PHE A 144 19.64 2.16 -3.02
N GLU A 145 20.95 1.97 -3.17
CA GLU A 145 21.69 2.31 -4.40
C GLU A 145 21.68 1.09 -5.32
N ALA A 146 20.73 1.08 -6.24
CA ALA A 146 20.38 -0.09 -7.05
C ALA A 146 21.23 -0.25 -8.33
N GLY A 147 22.36 0.40 -8.43
CA GLY A 147 23.25 0.28 -9.59
C GLY A 147 23.72 -1.14 -9.89
N GLU A 148 23.83 -1.99 -8.85
CA GLU A 148 24.18 -3.42 -8.96
C GLU A 148 23.15 -4.24 -9.73
N LEU A 149 21.89 -3.81 -9.78
CA LEU A 149 20.86 -4.47 -10.57
C LEU A 149 21.10 -4.38 -12.09
N GLY A 150 21.94 -3.44 -12.55
CA GLY A 150 22.22 -3.27 -13.98
C GLY A 150 20.93 -3.07 -14.79
N ALA A 151 20.72 -3.89 -15.80
CA ALA A 151 19.52 -3.83 -16.65
C ALA A 151 18.22 -4.16 -15.89
N ASP A 152 18.27 -4.99 -14.85
CA ASP A 152 17.10 -5.38 -14.07
C ASP A 152 16.54 -4.23 -13.21
N LEU A 153 17.28 -3.12 -13.05
CA LEU A 153 16.75 -1.89 -12.46
C LEU A 153 15.51 -1.39 -13.20
N GLY A 154 15.47 -1.56 -14.52
CA GLY A 154 14.34 -1.21 -15.38
C GLY A 154 13.07 -2.04 -15.12
N LEU A 155 13.18 -3.20 -14.49
CA LEU A 155 12.05 -4.06 -14.14
C LEU A 155 11.26 -3.56 -12.93
N ILE A 156 11.85 -2.70 -12.10
CA ILE A 156 11.15 -2.18 -10.90
C ILE A 156 10.14 -1.13 -11.35
N ARG A 157 8.89 -1.31 -10.93
CA ARG A 157 7.81 -0.36 -11.24
C ARG A 157 8.19 1.06 -10.87
N PRO A 158 8.12 2.03 -11.81
CA PRO A 158 8.41 3.43 -11.51
C PRO A 158 7.51 3.96 -10.40
N PRO A 159 7.97 4.91 -9.57
CA PRO A 159 7.12 5.59 -8.60
C PRO A 159 6.02 6.39 -9.31
N ILE A 160 4.94 6.69 -8.59
CA ILE A 160 3.89 7.59 -9.09
C ILE A 160 4.52 8.96 -9.40
N PRO A 161 4.37 9.49 -10.63
CA PRO A 161 5.06 10.73 -11.05
C PRO A 161 4.78 11.93 -10.12
N GLU A 162 3.57 12.03 -9.60
CA GLU A 162 3.13 13.11 -8.71
C GLU A 162 3.86 13.13 -7.37
N PHE A 163 4.44 12.00 -6.94
CA PHE A 163 5.27 11.89 -5.73
C PHE A 163 6.77 12.08 -5.98
N THR A 164 7.17 12.36 -7.23
CA THR A 164 8.57 12.58 -7.61
C THR A 164 8.83 14.03 -7.97
N ILE A 165 10.10 14.46 -7.96
CA ILE A 165 10.51 15.76 -8.50
C ILE A 165 11.42 15.56 -9.72
N LEU A 166 11.67 16.63 -10.51
CA LEU A 166 12.56 16.63 -11.68
C LEU A 166 12.28 15.48 -12.68
N GLY A 167 11.02 15.03 -12.76
CA GLY A 167 10.62 13.97 -13.71
C GLY A 167 11.09 12.56 -13.33
N GLY A 168 11.11 12.23 -12.03
CA GLY A 168 11.34 10.87 -11.57
C GLY A 168 12.27 10.73 -10.36
N MET A 169 12.84 11.81 -9.84
CA MET A 169 13.67 11.78 -8.64
C MET A 169 12.81 11.54 -7.41
N MET A 170 13.05 10.44 -6.70
CA MET A 170 12.45 10.16 -5.41
C MET A 170 13.13 11.00 -4.32
N ILE A 171 12.35 11.46 -3.36
CA ILE A 171 12.84 12.25 -2.22
C ILE A 171 12.24 11.71 -0.92
N ASP A 172 13.05 11.72 0.13
CA ASP A 172 12.60 11.40 1.48
C ASP A 172 12.40 12.67 2.32
N ARG A 173 12.10 12.48 3.60
CA ARG A 173 11.83 13.59 4.52
C ARG A 173 13.04 14.51 4.71
N ASP A 174 14.25 13.96 4.74
CA ASP A 174 15.49 14.73 4.94
C ASP A 174 15.79 15.54 3.69
N ASP A 175 15.62 14.92 2.51
CA ASP A 175 15.76 15.60 1.20
C ASP A 175 14.83 16.81 1.12
N ILE A 176 13.54 16.64 1.50
CA ILE A 176 12.55 17.73 1.50
C ILE A 176 13.02 18.89 2.38
N GLY A 177 13.51 18.57 3.59
CA GLY A 177 14.02 19.57 4.53
C GLY A 177 15.16 20.41 3.96
N HIS A 178 16.09 19.79 3.24
CA HIS A 178 17.20 20.48 2.58
C HIS A 178 16.77 21.24 1.33
N LEU A 179 15.94 20.66 0.48
CA LEU A 179 15.42 21.29 -0.73
C LEU A 179 14.65 22.58 -0.42
N MET A 180 13.81 22.57 0.62
CA MET A 180 13.06 23.77 1.06
C MET A 180 13.96 24.88 1.64
N LYS A 181 15.13 24.53 2.16
CA LYS A 181 16.11 25.47 2.75
C LYS A 181 17.26 25.81 1.80
N MET A 182 17.22 25.39 0.54
CA MET A 182 18.32 25.54 -0.43
C MET A 182 18.73 27.01 -0.61
N GLY A 183 17.78 27.94 -0.66
CA GLY A 183 18.05 29.38 -0.75
C GLY A 183 18.39 30.08 0.58
N LYS A 184 18.36 29.35 1.71
CA LYS A 184 18.52 29.94 3.06
C LYS A 184 19.74 29.39 3.83
N SER A 185 20.38 28.33 3.36
CA SER A 185 21.49 27.65 4.04
C SER A 185 22.47 27.08 3.03
N LEU A 186 23.77 27.46 3.14
CA LEU A 186 24.83 26.92 2.29
C LEU A 186 24.94 25.38 2.41
N LYS A 187 24.79 24.83 3.62
CA LYS A 187 24.75 23.38 3.84
C LYS A 187 23.64 22.73 3.03
N SER A 188 22.45 23.32 3.05
CA SER A 188 21.30 22.79 2.31
C SER A 188 21.46 22.97 0.80
N ALA A 189 22.08 24.07 0.35
CA ALA A 189 22.38 24.30 -1.06
C ALA A 189 23.36 23.24 -1.60
N VAL A 190 24.47 22.98 -0.89
CA VAL A 190 25.45 21.95 -1.28
C VAL A 190 24.82 20.57 -1.28
N TYR A 191 24.04 20.22 -0.25
CA TYR A 191 23.32 18.95 -0.20
C TYR A 191 22.39 18.77 -1.40
N SER A 192 21.54 19.77 -1.68
CA SER A 192 20.60 19.75 -2.79
C SER A 192 21.29 19.66 -4.14
N ALA A 193 22.39 20.41 -4.34
CA ALA A 193 23.17 20.35 -5.57
C ALA A 193 23.79 18.95 -5.80
N ARG A 194 24.32 18.33 -4.74
CA ARG A 194 24.83 16.94 -4.80
C ARG A 194 23.71 15.95 -5.13
N LEU A 195 22.57 16.08 -4.48
CA LEU A 195 21.41 15.21 -4.69
C LEU A 195 20.92 15.28 -6.14
N ILE A 196 20.75 16.51 -6.68
CA ILE A 196 20.32 16.75 -8.06
C ILE A 196 21.38 16.27 -9.06
N GLY A 197 22.66 16.58 -8.82
CA GLY A 197 23.75 16.14 -9.69
C GLY A 197 23.83 14.61 -9.77
N ARG A 198 23.72 13.92 -8.62
CA ARG A 198 23.67 12.46 -8.56
C ARG A 198 22.48 11.88 -9.33
N TYR A 199 21.31 12.48 -9.21
CA TYR A 199 20.14 12.09 -9.96
C TYR A 199 20.37 12.11 -11.48
N TYR A 200 20.89 13.22 -12.02
CA TYR A 200 21.13 13.31 -13.45
C TYR A 200 22.23 12.37 -13.94
N LEU A 201 23.33 12.24 -13.19
CA LEU A 201 24.39 11.28 -13.50
C LEU A 201 23.88 9.83 -13.46
N GLY A 202 23.10 9.49 -12.44
CA GLY A 202 22.47 8.18 -12.32
C GLY A 202 21.52 7.89 -13.49
N LYS A 203 20.67 8.85 -13.82
CA LYS A 203 19.72 8.74 -14.95
C LYS A 203 20.44 8.57 -16.29
N MET A 204 21.53 9.29 -16.53
CA MET A 204 22.34 9.14 -17.74
C MET A 204 22.99 7.75 -17.84
N ARG A 205 23.47 7.19 -16.71
CA ARG A 205 24.17 5.91 -16.68
C ARG A 205 23.24 4.70 -16.71
N HIS A 206 22.06 4.79 -16.08
CA HIS A 206 21.17 3.66 -15.84
C HIS A 206 19.78 3.81 -16.49
N GLY A 207 19.51 4.90 -17.22
CA GLY A 207 18.20 5.19 -17.80
C GLY A 207 17.15 5.73 -16.81
N ARG A 208 17.39 5.54 -15.50
CA ARG A 208 16.57 6.05 -14.37
C ARG A 208 17.46 6.31 -13.16
N ASP A 209 16.88 6.96 -12.13
CA ASP A 209 17.57 7.15 -10.86
C ASP A 209 17.84 5.79 -10.19
N PRO A 210 19.11 5.42 -9.92
CA PRO A 210 19.44 4.21 -9.19
C PRO A 210 19.22 4.34 -7.67
N ARG A 211 19.03 5.55 -7.14
CA ARG A 211 18.66 5.75 -5.74
C ARG A 211 17.20 5.46 -5.54
N LEU A 212 16.91 4.31 -5.00
CA LEU A 212 15.56 3.85 -4.68
C LEU A 212 15.21 4.17 -3.24
N LEU A 213 13.98 4.59 -3.02
CA LEU A 213 13.41 4.88 -1.69
C LEU A 213 12.11 4.11 -1.49
N MET A 214 11.67 3.99 -0.24
CA MET A 214 10.35 3.46 0.09
C MET A 214 10.05 2.11 -0.61
N GLY A 215 8.90 1.96 -1.25
CA GLY A 215 8.51 0.72 -1.94
C GLY A 215 9.47 0.29 -3.05
N ASN A 216 10.02 1.25 -3.78
CA ASN A 216 11.04 0.95 -4.78
C ASN A 216 12.31 0.36 -4.16
N ALA A 217 12.75 0.85 -2.98
CA ALA A 217 13.90 0.30 -2.27
C ALA A 217 13.64 -1.13 -1.78
N LEU A 218 12.46 -1.40 -1.20
CA LEU A 218 12.08 -2.73 -0.75
C LEU A 218 12.10 -3.73 -1.91
N ILE A 219 11.42 -3.42 -2.99
CA ILE A 219 11.34 -4.29 -4.18
C ILE A 219 12.71 -4.45 -4.84
N GLY A 220 13.50 -3.38 -4.93
CA GLY A 220 14.84 -3.44 -5.51
C GLY A 220 15.79 -4.35 -4.73
N ARG A 221 15.77 -4.29 -3.40
CA ARG A 221 16.55 -5.17 -2.53
C ARG A 221 16.09 -6.64 -2.64
N MET A 222 14.78 -6.87 -2.64
CA MET A 222 14.23 -8.22 -2.86
C MET A 222 14.59 -8.77 -4.24
N LEU A 223 14.57 -7.95 -5.28
CA LEU A 223 14.99 -8.35 -6.64
C LEU A 223 16.48 -8.71 -6.68
N LEU A 224 17.34 -7.90 -6.07
CA LEU A 224 18.77 -8.20 -5.98
C LEU A 224 19.01 -9.54 -5.29
N THR A 225 18.35 -9.78 -4.18
CA THR A 225 18.41 -11.06 -3.47
C THR A 225 17.88 -12.22 -4.32
N ALA A 226 16.72 -12.06 -4.97
CA ALA A 226 16.15 -13.09 -5.84
C ALA A 226 17.10 -13.46 -6.99
N ASN A 227 17.79 -12.47 -7.58
CA ASN A 227 18.81 -12.71 -8.60
C ASN A 227 20.01 -13.47 -8.04
N LYS A 228 20.52 -13.10 -6.86
CA LYS A 228 21.64 -13.81 -6.20
C LYS A 228 21.30 -15.26 -5.85
N LEU A 229 20.03 -15.51 -5.48
CA LEU A 229 19.52 -16.85 -5.15
C LEU A 229 19.11 -17.66 -6.39
N GLY A 230 19.23 -17.13 -7.61
CA GLY A 230 18.93 -17.86 -8.83
C GLY A 230 17.45 -18.05 -9.14
N VAL A 231 16.56 -17.20 -8.62
CA VAL A 231 15.13 -17.20 -8.94
C VAL A 231 14.93 -16.88 -10.42
N ASP A 232 14.19 -17.73 -11.13
CA ASP A 232 13.75 -17.45 -12.50
C ASP A 232 12.57 -16.47 -12.47
N ILE A 233 12.62 -15.41 -13.31
CA ILE A 233 11.61 -14.36 -13.32
C ILE A 233 11.02 -14.20 -14.72
N LEU A 234 9.69 -14.27 -14.82
CA LEU A 234 8.92 -13.94 -16.02
C LEU A 234 8.11 -12.67 -15.77
N THR A 235 8.18 -11.72 -16.71
CA THR A 235 7.28 -10.57 -16.79
C THR A 235 6.36 -10.71 -18.00
N GLU A 236 5.30 -9.90 -18.11
CA GLU A 236 4.34 -9.92 -19.21
C GLU A 236 3.79 -11.35 -19.47
N THR A 237 3.55 -12.09 -18.36
CA THR A 237 3.16 -13.49 -18.41
C THR A 237 1.90 -13.73 -17.59
N GLU A 238 0.87 -14.25 -18.22
CA GLU A 238 -0.41 -14.58 -17.60
C GLU A 238 -0.47 -16.05 -17.17
N THR A 239 -1.16 -16.31 -16.07
CA THR A 239 -1.57 -17.67 -15.69
C THR A 239 -2.98 -17.90 -16.22
N THR A 240 -3.16 -18.94 -17.04
CA THR A 240 -4.44 -19.24 -17.69
C THR A 240 -5.18 -20.43 -17.09
N ALA A 241 -4.48 -21.32 -16.38
CA ALA A 241 -5.09 -22.46 -15.72
C ALA A 241 -4.21 -23.02 -14.59
N PHE A 242 -4.83 -23.67 -13.61
CA PHE A 242 -4.17 -24.59 -12.69
C PHE A 242 -4.32 -26.03 -13.21
N ALA A 243 -3.26 -26.81 -13.08
CA ALA A 243 -3.33 -28.26 -13.27
C ALA A 243 -3.56 -28.90 -11.91
N THR A 244 -4.56 -29.75 -11.82
CA THR A 244 -4.96 -30.44 -10.57
C THR A 244 -5.01 -31.95 -10.76
N ASP A 245 -4.76 -32.69 -9.70
CA ASP A 245 -5.04 -34.11 -9.58
C ASP A 245 -5.66 -34.41 -8.21
N LYS A 246 -5.76 -35.70 -7.84
CA LYS A 246 -6.28 -36.12 -6.52
C LYS A 246 -5.46 -35.59 -5.32
N ASN A 247 -4.22 -35.13 -5.56
CA ASN A 247 -3.32 -34.60 -4.53
C ASN A 247 -3.31 -33.05 -4.51
N GLY A 248 -4.20 -32.39 -5.24
CA GLY A 248 -4.34 -30.94 -5.29
C GLY A 248 -3.74 -30.29 -6.54
N VAL A 249 -3.22 -29.06 -6.39
CA VAL A 249 -2.60 -28.30 -7.48
C VAL A 249 -1.18 -28.83 -7.74
N THR A 250 -0.92 -29.26 -8.97
CA THR A 250 0.34 -29.88 -9.43
C THR A 250 1.04 -29.09 -10.53
N GLY A 251 0.47 -27.97 -10.97
CA GLY A 251 1.07 -27.14 -11.98
C GLY A 251 0.23 -25.94 -12.39
N VAL A 252 0.82 -25.17 -13.29
CA VAL A 252 0.17 -23.98 -13.90
C VAL A 252 0.38 -24.00 -15.41
N THR A 253 -0.56 -23.42 -16.15
CA THR A 253 -0.37 -23.06 -17.55
C THR A 253 -0.10 -21.56 -17.62
N LEU A 254 1.03 -21.19 -18.19
CA LEU A 254 1.48 -19.81 -18.37
C LEU A 254 1.37 -19.43 -19.83
N ARG A 255 0.95 -18.19 -20.11
CA ARG A 255 0.84 -17.61 -21.45
C ARG A 255 1.70 -16.36 -21.57
N GLN A 256 2.59 -16.32 -22.55
CA GLN A 256 3.39 -15.15 -22.90
C GLN A 256 3.38 -14.97 -24.43
N LYS A 257 2.98 -13.80 -24.91
CA LYS A 257 2.90 -13.49 -26.36
C LYS A 257 2.09 -14.52 -27.15
N GLY A 258 0.99 -15.01 -26.59
CA GLY A 258 0.10 -15.98 -27.22
C GLY A 258 0.59 -17.44 -27.17
N ILE A 259 1.76 -17.72 -26.59
CA ILE A 259 2.32 -19.08 -26.46
C ILE A 259 2.03 -19.60 -25.05
N ASP A 260 1.44 -20.79 -24.97
CA ASP A 260 1.15 -21.48 -23.71
C ASP A 260 2.27 -22.45 -23.36
N LYS A 261 2.61 -22.51 -22.06
CA LYS A 261 3.54 -23.49 -21.51
C LYS A 261 3.04 -24.01 -20.18
N ARG A 262 2.93 -25.32 -20.05
CA ARG A 262 2.62 -25.99 -18.79
C ARG A 262 3.89 -26.12 -17.95
N ILE A 263 3.78 -25.74 -16.68
CA ILE A 263 4.83 -25.86 -15.66
C ILE A 263 4.29 -26.78 -14.56
N THR A 264 5.03 -27.84 -14.27
CA THR A 264 4.75 -28.75 -13.14
C THR A 264 5.37 -28.20 -11.86
N VAL A 265 4.68 -28.34 -10.72
CA VAL A 265 5.19 -27.94 -9.41
C VAL A 265 5.17 -29.09 -8.42
N THR A 266 6.20 -29.21 -7.58
CA THR A 266 6.32 -30.25 -6.56
C THR A 266 5.89 -29.79 -5.18
N GLY A 267 6.14 -28.54 -4.82
CA GLY A 267 5.76 -27.91 -3.56
C GLY A 267 4.42 -27.19 -3.63
N GLY A 268 4.21 -26.36 -4.66
CA GLY A 268 2.94 -25.69 -4.86
C GLY A 268 3.02 -24.34 -5.55
N VAL A 269 1.87 -23.70 -5.65
CA VAL A 269 1.65 -22.41 -6.29
C VAL A 269 1.23 -21.38 -5.23
N VAL A 270 1.91 -20.24 -5.17
CA VAL A 270 1.60 -19.14 -4.26
C VAL A 270 0.96 -17.99 -5.03
N LEU A 271 -0.27 -17.64 -4.70
CA LEU A 271 -1.00 -16.50 -5.26
C LEU A 271 -0.59 -15.22 -4.51
N ALA A 272 -0.10 -14.23 -5.25
CA ALA A 272 0.38 -12.94 -4.73
C ALA A 272 0.09 -11.78 -5.70
N SER A 273 -1.03 -11.86 -6.44
CA SER A 273 -1.37 -10.95 -7.54
C SER A 273 -1.93 -9.59 -7.08
N GLY A 274 -2.20 -9.44 -5.77
CA GLY A 274 -2.61 -8.19 -5.15
C GLY A 274 -4.13 -7.95 -5.12
N GLY A 275 -4.94 -8.97 -5.37
CA GLY A 275 -6.39 -8.93 -5.21
C GLY A 275 -7.14 -8.42 -6.44
N PHE A 276 -8.33 -7.84 -6.22
CA PHE A 276 -9.31 -7.58 -7.27
C PHE A 276 -9.59 -6.09 -7.57
N SER A 277 -8.69 -5.18 -7.19
CA SER A 277 -8.90 -3.72 -7.34
C SER A 277 -9.19 -3.25 -8.77
N ARG A 278 -8.91 -4.07 -9.78
CA ARG A 278 -9.19 -3.80 -11.20
C ARG A 278 -10.16 -4.80 -11.84
N HIS A 279 -10.81 -5.66 -11.04
CA HIS A 279 -11.76 -6.65 -11.55
C HIS A 279 -13.18 -6.05 -11.65
N PRO A 280 -13.75 -5.79 -12.85
CA PRO A 280 -14.99 -5.04 -12.99
C PRO A 280 -16.18 -5.64 -12.22
N LYS A 281 -16.37 -6.97 -12.35
CA LYS A 281 -17.48 -7.70 -11.69
C LYS A 281 -17.33 -7.70 -10.17
N MET A 282 -16.15 -8.06 -9.64
CA MET A 282 -15.93 -8.08 -8.19
C MET A 282 -16.05 -6.69 -7.56
N ARG A 283 -15.60 -5.63 -8.26
CA ARG A 283 -15.81 -4.24 -7.81
C ARG A 283 -17.30 -3.91 -7.73
N ALA A 284 -18.05 -4.21 -8.78
CA ALA A 284 -19.49 -3.93 -8.82
C ALA A 284 -20.27 -4.69 -7.73
N GLU A 285 -19.86 -5.93 -7.42
CA GLU A 285 -20.56 -6.78 -6.43
C GLU A 285 -20.14 -6.50 -4.98
N LYS A 286 -18.89 -6.15 -4.75
CA LYS A 286 -18.32 -6.12 -3.39
C LYS A 286 -18.11 -4.71 -2.82
N LEU A 287 -17.94 -3.69 -3.67
CA LEU A 287 -17.67 -2.34 -3.18
C LEU A 287 -18.98 -1.60 -2.87
N PRO A 288 -18.99 -0.71 -1.87
CA PRO A 288 -20.08 0.22 -1.64
C PRO A 288 -20.29 1.12 -2.86
N HIS A 289 -21.55 1.50 -3.13
CA HIS A 289 -21.86 2.37 -4.25
C HIS A 289 -22.05 3.83 -3.84
N PRO A 290 -21.69 4.79 -4.73
CA PRO A 290 -21.04 4.59 -6.03
C PRO A 290 -19.58 4.14 -5.88
N ALA A 291 -19.14 3.20 -6.72
CA ALA A 291 -17.77 2.69 -6.75
C ALA A 291 -17.01 3.22 -7.99
N PRO A 292 -16.51 4.46 -7.97
CA PRO A 292 -15.79 5.02 -9.11
C PRO A 292 -14.51 4.25 -9.39
N ASP A 293 -14.10 4.18 -10.65
CA ASP A 293 -12.86 3.48 -11.05
C ASP A 293 -11.64 4.39 -10.91
N PHE A 294 -11.41 4.88 -9.69
CA PHE A 294 -10.26 5.71 -9.32
C PHE A 294 -9.35 4.99 -8.33
N SER A 295 -9.04 3.72 -8.58
CA SER A 295 -8.09 2.98 -7.76
C SER A 295 -6.65 3.46 -8.03
N PRO A 296 -5.86 3.83 -7.01
CA PRO A 296 -4.43 4.10 -7.14
C PRO A 296 -3.59 2.81 -7.13
N SER A 297 -4.22 1.64 -7.06
CA SER A 297 -3.54 0.34 -7.11
C SER A 297 -2.94 0.07 -8.48
N ALA A 298 -1.91 -0.77 -8.51
CA ALA A 298 -1.24 -1.16 -9.76
C ALA A 298 -2.20 -1.83 -10.76
N PRO A 299 -1.99 -1.67 -12.07
CA PRO A 299 -2.91 -2.16 -13.10
C PRO A 299 -3.02 -3.69 -13.16
N GLY A 300 -2.05 -4.42 -12.60
CA GLY A 300 -2.03 -5.89 -12.58
C GLY A 300 -3.02 -6.55 -11.62
N HIS A 301 -3.69 -5.82 -10.74
CA HIS A 301 -4.63 -6.35 -9.73
C HIS A 301 -6.00 -6.71 -10.32
N THR A 302 -6.00 -7.59 -11.32
CA THR A 302 -7.18 -7.87 -12.13
C THR A 302 -8.12 -8.91 -11.54
N GLY A 303 -7.76 -9.58 -10.42
CA GLY A 303 -8.56 -10.64 -9.82
C GLY A 303 -8.57 -11.96 -10.61
N ALA A 304 -7.88 -12.06 -11.74
CA ALA A 304 -7.90 -13.26 -12.58
C ALA A 304 -7.42 -14.53 -11.86
N LEU A 305 -6.50 -14.40 -10.89
CA LEU A 305 -6.09 -15.54 -10.07
C LEU A 305 -7.15 -15.97 -9.07
N HIS A 306 -8.02 -15.04 -8.63
CA HIS A 306 -9.18 -15.39 -7.80
C HIS A 306 -10.18 -16.23 -8.60
N ASP A 307 -10.44 -15.88 -9.88
CA ASP A 307 -11.32 -16.70 -10.74
C ASP A 307 -10.79 -18.12 -10.91
N LEU A 308 -9.47 -18.27 -11.12
CA LEU A 308 -8.82 -19.58 -11.19
C LEU A 308 -8.87 -20.33 -9.85
N ALA A 309 -8.72 -19.63 -8.73
CA ALA A 309 -8.82 -20.22 -7.39
C ALA A 309 -10.25 -20.69 -7.08
N PHE A 310 -11.26 -19.93 -7.48
CA PHE A 310 -12.68 -20.35 -7.37
C PHE A 310 -12.94 -21.62 -8.16
N ALA A 311 -12.40 -21.71 -9.38
CA ALA A 311 -12.50 -22.94 -10.19
C ALA A 311 -11.81 -24.15 -9.53
N ALA A 312 -10.82 -23.92 -8.65
CA ALA A 312 -10.17 -24.95 -7.85
C ALA A 312 -10.89 -25.24 -6.51
N GLY A 313 -11.99 -24.53 -6.23
CA GLY A 313 -12.83 -24.70 -5.01
C GLY A 313 -12.54 -23.72 -3.88
N ALA A 314 -11.66 -22.73 -4.06
CA ALA A 314 -11.46 -21.67 -3.08
C ALA A 314 -12.66 -20.70 -3.04
N HIS A 315 -12.75 -19.91 -1.98
CA HIS A 315 -13.81 -18.92 -1.81
C HIS A 315 -13.29 -17.65 -1.13
N HIS A 316 -14.06 -16.56 -1.23
CA HIS A 316 -13.77 -15.33 -0.51
C HIS A 316 -14.33 -15.37 0.91
N GLY A 317 -13.62 -14.74 1.84
CA GLY A 317 -14.14 -14.47 3.18
C GLY A 317 -15.28 -13.45 3.16
N THR A 318 -16.20 -13.56 4.11
CA THR A 318 -17.42 -12.75 4.21
C THR A 318 -17.46 -11.84 5.44
N THR A 319 -16.46 -11.92 6.32
CA THR A 319 -16.49 -11.29 7.65
C THR A 319 -15.80 -9.94 7.72
N SER A 320 -15.20 -9.44 6.63
CA SER A 320 -14.48 -8.15 6.61
C SER A 320 -15.41 -6.97 6.94
N ALA A 321 -14.92 -6.06 7.80
CA ALA A 321 -15.60 -4.80 8.11
C ALA A 321 -15.75 -3.90 6.86
N GLN A 322 -14.74 -3.92 6.01
CA GLN A 322 -14.70 -3.21 4.74
C GLN A 322 -14.15 -4.14 3.66
N PRO A 323 -14.66 -4.09 2.42
CA PRO A 323 -14.19 -4.95 1.32
C PRO A 323 -12.79 -4.58 0.83
N CYS A 324 -12.38 -3.33 1.03
CA CYS A 324 -11.09 -2.78 0.62
C CYS A 324 -10.46 -1.93 1.71
N PHE A 325 -9.18 -1.73 1.60
CA PHE A 325 -8.45 -0.67 2.29
C PHE A 325 -8.58 0.61 1.47
N TRP A 326 -9.02 1.68 2.08
CA TRP A 326 -9.43 2.90 1.43
C TRP A 326 -8.40 4.02 1.56
N ALA A 327 -8.35 4.92 0.58
CA ALA A 327 -7.84 6.27 0.71
C ALA A 327 -8.72 7.22 -0.11
N PRO A 328 -9.01 8.44 0.36
CA PRO A 328 -9.63 9.43 -0.51
C PRO A 328 -8.65 9.79 -1.61
N VAL A 329 -9.14 9.88 -2.84
CA VAL A 329 -8.33 10.17 -4.03
C VAL A 329 -8.87 11.37 -4.79
N SER A 330 -7.97 12.13 -5.38
CA SER A 330 -8.28 13.06 -6.47
C SER A 330 -7.69 12.55 -7.77
N HIS A 331 -8.26 12.96 -8.89
CA HIS A 331 -7.78 12.53 -10.20
C HIS A 331 -7.61 13.72 -11.15
N ARG A 332 -6.67 13.57 -12.08
CA ARG A 332 -6.37 14.57 -13.11
C ARG A 332 -5.91 13.86 -14.38
N ARG A 333 -6.33 14.35 -15.54
CA ARG A 333 -5.79 13.86 -16.81
C ARG A 333 -4.42 14.51 -17.06
N ARG A 334 -3.40 13.68 -17.30
CA ARG A 334 -2.06 14.17 -17.66
C ARG A 334 -2.02 14.64 -19.12
N PRO A 335 -1.00 15.41 -19.52
CA PRO A 335 -0.83 15.85 -20.91
C PRO A 335 -0.73 14.70 -21.93
N ASP A 336 -0.23 13.55 -21.53
CA ASP A 336 -0.15 12.33 -22.34
C ASP A 336 -1.50 11.57 -22.45
N GLY A 337 -2.56 12.10 -21.85
CA GLY A 337 -3.88 11.51 -21.82
C GLY A 337 -4.12 10.48 -20.73
N SER A 338 -3.09 10.04 -20.00
CA SER A 338 -3.23 9.12 -18.89
C SER A 338 -3.91 9.77 -17.68
N MET A 339 -4.53 8.94 -16.83
CA MET A 339 -5.16 9.41 -15.60
C MET A 339 -4.19 9.34 -14.43
N ALA A 340 -3.87 10.48 -13.83
CA ALA A 340 -3.26 10.55 -12.51
C ALA A 340 -4.32 10.32 -11.45
N VAL A 341 -4.10 9.39 -10.55
CA VAL A 341 -4.90 9.20 -9.34
C VAL A 341 -4.00 9.42 -8.14
N PHE A 342 -4.32 10.44 -7.34
CA PHE A 342 -3.51 10.87 -6.21
C PHE A 342 -4.20 10.52 -4.89
N PRO A 343 -3.65 9.61 -4.08
CA PRO A 343 -4.21 9.30 -2.77
C PRO A 343 -3.84 10.38 -1.74
N HIS A 344 -4.88 10.93 -1.10
CA HIS A 344 -4.75 11.89 0.00
C HIS A 344 -4.63 11.14 1.33
N PHE A 345 -3.44 10.76 1.71
CA PHE A 345 -3.24 10.08 2.99
C PHE A 345 -3.53 11.03 4.16
N VAL A 346 -2.53 11.71 4.70
CA VAL A 346 -2.71 12.63 5.83
C VAL A 346 -1.98 13.97 5.66
N PHE A 347 -1.18 14.10 4.59
CA PHE A 347 -0.26 15.24 4.44
C PHE A 347 -0.94 16.58 4.19
N ASP A 348 -2.13 16.58 3.62
CA ASP A 348 -2.94 17.78 3.38
C ASP A 348 -4.16 17.84 4.31
N ARG A 349 -4.95 16.78 4.41
CA ARG A 349 -6.21 16.76 5.17
C ARG A 349 -6.06 17.15 6.64
N SER A 350 -4.95 16.81 7.28
CA SER A 350 -4.68 17.09 8.70
C SER A 350 -4.11 18.48 8.96
N LYS A 351 -3.86 19.28 7.90
CA LYS A 351 -3.22 20.60 8.07
C LYS A 351 -4.20 21.67 8.51
N PRO A 352 -3.74 22.64 9.34
CA PRO A 352 -4.60 23.75 9.79
C PRO A 352 -5.03 24.63 8.59
N GLY A 353 -6.30 25.04 8.61
CA GLY A 353 -6.91 25.82 7.51
C GLY A 353 -7.37 24.97 6.31
N ILE A 354 -7.49 23.63 6.51
CA ILE A 354 -8.05 22.71 5.53
C ILE A 354 -9.19 21.92 6.18
N ILE A 355 -10.37 21.91 5.52
CA ILE A 355 -11.56 21.15 5.95
C ILE A 355 -12.10 20.32 4.81
N SER A 356 -12.95 19.34 5.12
CA SER A 356 -13.67 18.55 4.11
C SER A 356 -15.17 18.67 4.29
N VAL A 357 -15.90 18.95 3.18
CA VAL A 357 -17.35 19.14 3.20
C VAL A 357 -18.05 18.30 2.14
N GLY A 358 -19.30 17.94 2.41
CA GLY A 358 -20.21 17.33 1.45
C GLY A 358 -20.86 18.35 0.49
N ARG A 359 -21.83 17.88 -0.32
CA ARG A 359 -22.64 18.76 -1.18
C ARG A 359 -23.53 19.73 -0.38
N ASP A 360 -23.87 19.38 0.85
CA ASP A 360 -24.57 20.23 1.78
C ASP A 360 -23.68 21.33 2.41
N GLY A 361 -22.42 21.42 1.99
CA GLY A 361 -21.41 22.35 2.52
C GLY A 361 -20.96 22.05 3.94
N ARG A 362 -21.44 20.96 4.55
CA ARG A 362 -21.14 20.62 5.95
C ARG A 362 -19.97 19.65 6.07
N ARG A 363 -19.20 19.82 7.15
CA ARG A 363 -18.24 18.82 7.59
C ARG A 363 -18.98 17.56 8.04
N PHE A 364 -18.38 16.40 7.79
CA PHE A 364 -18.99 15.09 8.06
C PHE A 364 -18.05 14.13 8.78
N VAL A 365 -16.81 14.51 9.00
CA VAL A 365 -15.76 13.65 9.54
C VAL A 365 -14.64 14.47 10.18
N ASN A 366 -13.89 13.87 11.08
CA ASN A 366 -12.58 14.34 11.50
C ASN A 366 -11.58 14.21 10.34
N GLU A 367 -11.15 15.31 9.76
CA GLU A 367 -10.24 15.28 8.60
C GLU A 367 -8.85 14.74 8.93
N SER A 368 -8.47 14.74 10.21
CA SER A 368 -7.18 14.22 10.69
C SER A 368 -7.20 12.72 10.98
N THR A 369 -8.37 12.08 10.90
CA THR A 369 -8.46 10.61 11.04
C THR A 369 -7.70 9.88 9.92
N SER A 370 -7.50 8.56 10.08
CA SER A 370 -6.83 7.77 9.04
C SER A 370 -7.58 7.84 7.70
N TYR A 371 -6.85 7.73 6.61
CA TYR A 371 -7.44 7.75 5.27
C TYR A 371 -8.49 6.66 5.06
N HIS A 372 -8.35 5.52 5.73
CA HIS A 372 -9.31 4.42 5.68
C HIS A 372 -10.64 4.81 6.35
N LEU A 373 -10.58 5.37 7.55
CA LEU A 373 -11.76 5.84 8.28
C LEU A 373 -12.41 7.04 7.60
N PHE A 374 -11.62 7.91 6.96
CA PHE A 374 -12.17 9.04 6.20
C PHE A 374 -13.09 8.57 5.06
N VAL A 375 -12.64 7.60 4.24
CA VAL A 375 -13.48 7.05 3.17
C VAL A 375 -14.64 6.22 3.72
N SER A 376 -14.43 5.48 4.81
CA SER A 376 -15.52 4.80 5.50
C SER A 376 -16.61 5.78 5.93
N ALA A 377 -16.23 6.97 6.44
CA ALA A 377 -17.18 8.03 6.77
C ALA A 377 -17.85 8.61 5.52
N MET A 378 -17.12 8.80 4.39
CA MET A 378 -17.73 9.22 3.13
C MET A 378 -18.90 8.31 2.75
N TYR A 379 -18.72 6.98 2.79
CA TYR A 379 -19.77 6.03 2.48
C TYR A 379 -20.88 5.98 3.54
N ALA A 380 -20.53 5.99 4.81
CA ALA A 380 -21.49 5.92 5.92
C ALA A 380 -22.45 7.12 5.94
N THR A 381 -21.97 8.29 5.51
CA THR A 381 -22.76 9.53 5.49
C THR A 381 -23.32 9.87 4.10
N ASN A 382 -23.04 9.07 3.06
CA ASN A 382 -23.44 9.33 1.68
C ASN A 382 -24.93 9.05 1.44
N LYS A 383 -25.78 9.80 2.12
CA LYS A 383 -27.23 9.80 1.83
C LYS A 383 -27.45 10.64 0.57
N ASP A 384 -28.18 10.07 -0.39
CA ASP A 384 -28.59 10.76 -1.64
C ASP A 384 -27.42 11.37 -2.45
N GLY A 385 -26.21 10.75 -2.36
CA GLY A 385 -25.02 11.24 -3.08
C GLY A 385 -24.37 12.48 -2.48
N SER A 386 -24.64 12.78 -1.21
CA SER A 386 -24.15 14.00 -0.54
C SER A 386 -22.64 14.03 -0.28
N HIS A 387 -22.00 12.86 -0.12
CA HIS A 387 -20.57 12.78 0.28
C HIS A 387 -19.69 11.96 -0.68
N VAL A 388 -20.20 11.53 -1.83
CA VAL A 388 -19.42 10.94 -2.92
C VAL A 388 -19.77 11.65 -4.23
N PRO A 389 -18.93 12.60 -4.69
CA PRO A 389 -17.66 13.08 -4.10
C PRO A 389 -17.86 13.98 -2.89
N THR A 390 -16.76 14.21 -2.14
CA THR A 390 -16.62 15.26 -1.15
C THR A 390 -15.59 16.30 -1.63
N TYR A 391 -15.47 17.41 -0.92
CA TYR A 391 -14.62 18.53 -1.33
C TYR A 391 -13.65 18.90 -0.21
N LEU A 392 -12.35 18.89 -0.52
CA LEU A 392 -11.31 19.39 0.37
C LEU A 392 -11.15 20.88 0.11
N ILE A 393 -11.39 21.71 1.14
CA ILE A 393 -11.41 23.18 1.05
C ILE A 393 -10.23 23.75 1.81
N ALA A 394 -9.53 24.71 1.21
CA ALA A 394 -8.45 25.47 1.83
C ALA A 394 -8.57 26.95 1.55
N ASP A 395 -8.05 27.79 2.43
CA ASP A 395 -7.80 29.21 2.15
C ASP A 395 -6.43 29.39 1.44
N ALA A 396 -6.16 30.60 0.92
CA ALA A 396 -4.94 30.89 0.19
C ALA A 396 -3.66 30.68 1.02
N ARG A 397 -3.72 30.97 2.34
CA ARG A 397 -2.61 30.77 3.26
C ARG A 397 -2.30 29.28 3.43
N ALA A 398 -3.31 28.47 3.68
CA ALA A 398 -3.16 27.03 3.89
C ALA A 398 -2.69 26.33 2.60
N LEU A 399 -3.27 26.66 1.44
CA LEU A 399 -2.82 26.12 0.15
C LEU A 399 -1.33 26.45 -0.10
N LYS A 400 -0.91 27.68 0.14
CA LYS A 400 0.48 28.10 -0.03
C LYS A 400 1.43 27.39 0.94
N ALA A 401 1.02 27.24 2.21
CA ALA A 401 1.86 26.67 3.25
C ALA A 401 2.01 25.14 3.10
N TYR A 402 0.92 24.45 2.82
CA TYR A 402 0.86 22.98 2.92
C TYR A 402 0.64 22.28 1.59
N GLY A 403 0.19 23.00 0.54
CA GLY A 403 -0.28 22.39 -0.68
C GLY A 403 -1.63 21.70 -0.50
N MET A 404 -2.14 21.03 -1.54
CA MET A 404 -3.37 20.24 -1.50
C MET A 404 -3.38 19.26 -2.67
N GLY A 405 -3.35 17.96 -2.40
CA GLY A 405 -3.27 16.94 -3.44
C GLY A 405 -2.01 17.08 -4.30
N MET A 406 -2.19 17.21 -5.61
CA MET A 406 -1.07 17.36 -6.56
C MET A 406 -0.43 18.75 -6.51
N ILE A 407 -1.01 19.70 -5.79
CA ILE A 407 -0.47 21.04 -5.62
C ILE A 407 0.53 21.04 -4.47
N ARG A 408 1.78 21.30 -4.78
CA ARG A 408 2.87 21.28 -3.80
C ARG A 408 2.87 22.53 -2.92
N PRO A 409 3.37 22.42 -1.67
CA PRO A 409 3.55 23.58 -0.80
C PRO A 409 4.60 24.56 -1.34
N GLY A 410 4.63 25.75 -0.77
CA GLY A 410 5.62 26.78 -1.09
C GLY A 410 5.24 27.74 -2.22
N GLY A 411 3.97 27.77 -2.63
CA GLY A 411 3.48 28.67 -3.68
C GLY A 411 3.72 28.13 -5.09
N ALA A 412 3.44 26.85 -5.31
CA ALA A 412 3.47 26.22 -6.63
C ALA A 412 2.64 26.99 -7.67
N ASN A 413 3.00 26.89 -8.95
CA ASN A 413 2.17 27.43 -10.04
C ASN A 413 0.85 26.66 -10.12
N ILE A 414 -0.24 27.30 -9.69
CA ILE A 414 -1.58 26.70 -9.67
C ILE A 414 -2.35 26.84 -11.00
N LYS A 415 -1.88 27.68 -11.93
CA LYS A 415 -2.58 27.94 -13.20
C LYS A 415 -2.96 26.69 -13.99
N PRO A 416 -2.08 25.69 -14.16
CA PRO A 416 -2.46 24.46 -14.88
C PRO A 416 -3.58 23.69 -14.21
N TYR A 417 -3.63 23.68 -12.88
CA TYR A 417 -4.65 22.98 -12.10
C TYR A 417 -6.01 23.68 -12.10
N LEU A 418 -6.01 25.02 -12.22
CA LEU A 418 -7.23 25.81 -12.44
C LEU A 418 -7.75 25.62 -13.88
N ALA A 419 -6.85 25.60 -14.86
CA ALA A 419 -7.20 25.50 -16.27
C ALA A 419 -7.88 24.18 -16.65
N ASP A 420 -7.47 23.08 -16.03
CA ASP A 420 -8.05 21.75 -16.29
C ASP A 420 -9.14 21.32 -15.28
N GLY A 421 -9.48 22.20 -14.33
CA GLY A 421 -10.54 21.99 -13.36
C GLY A 421 -10.20 21.03 -12.22
N TYR A 422 -8.92 20.65 -12.05
CA TYR A 422 -8.48 19.89 -10.86
C TYR A 422 -8.64 20.72 -9.58
N LEU A 423 -8.28 22.00 -9.64
CA LEU A 423 -8.44 23.00 -8.59
C LEU A 423 -9.56 23.97 -8.94
N THR A 424 -10.49 24.18 -8.05
CA THR A 424 -11.52 25.24 -8.17
C THR A 424 -11.16 26.39 -7.23
N GLU A 425 -11.23 27.64 -7.74
CA GLU A 425 -10.97 28.85 -6.97
C GLU A 425 -12.25 29.69 -6.86
N GLY A 426 -12.47 30.28 -5.69
CA GLY A 426 -13.50 31.29 -5.44
C GLY A 426 -12.94 32.48 -4.65
N ALA A 427 -13.21 33.71 -5.11
CA ALA A 427 -12.83 34.91 -4.37
C ALA A 427 -13.55 35.01 -3.03
N THR A 428 -14.75 34.40 -2.92
CA THR A 428 -15.55 34.27 -1.71
C THR A 428 -16.00 32.82 -1.53
N LEU A 429 -16.47 32.47 -0.33
CA LEU A 429 -17.08 31.14 -0.06
C LEU A 429 -18.35 30.94 -0.89
N ASP A 430 -19.18 31.98 -1.11
CA ASP A 430 -20.37 31.92 -1.93
C ASP A 430 -20.01 31.62 -3.40
N GLU A 431 -18.97 32.26 -3.94
CA GLU A 431 -18.49 32.00 -5.29
C GLU A 431 -17.94 30.58 -5.44
N LEU A 432 -17.14 30.13 -4.46
CA LEU A 432 -16.59 28.77 -4.43
C LEU A 432 -17.73 27.74 -4.40
N ALA A 433 -18.69 27.92 -3.49
CA ALA A 433 -19.84 27.02 -3.37
C ALA A 433 -20.66 26.94 -4.68
N ARG A 434 -20.93 28.08 -5.31
CA ARG A 434 -21.62 28.15 -6.59
C ARG A 434 -20.88 27.38 -7.69
N LYS A 435 -19.53 27.54 -7.79
CA LYS A 435 -18.70 26.84 -8.78
C LYS A 435 -18.68 25.33 -8.54
N LEU A 436 -18.72 24.89 -7.29
CA LEU A 436 -18.72 23.49 -6.90
C LEU A 436 -20.11 22.84 -6.99
N GLY A 437 -21.17 23.64 -6.98
CA GLY A 437 -22.56 23.15 -6.89
C GLY A 437 -22.89 22.60 -5.51
N ILE A 438 -22.40 23.23 -4.43
CA ILE A 438 -22.65 22.86 -3.03
C ILE A 438 -23.43 23.96 -2.30
N ASP A 439 -24.01 23.64 -1.15
CA ASP A 439 -24.73 24.62 -0.33
C ASP A 439 -23.79 25.66 0.26
N ALA A 440 -24.03 26.93 -0.10
CA ALA A 440 -23.18 28.05 0.34
C ALA A 440 -23.36 28.37 1.83
N ASN A 441 -24.58 28.18 2.39
CA ASN A 441 -24.83 28.46 3.80
C ASN A 441 -24.19 27.37 4.68
N GLY A 442 -24.28 26.11 4.26
CA GLY A 442 -23.57 25.01 4.93
C GLY A 442 -22.06 25.22 4.92
N LEU A 443 -21.50 25.68 3.78
CA LEU A 443 -20.05 25.96 3.70
C LEU A 443 -19.63 27.11 4.62
N LYS A 444 -20.38 28.21 4.63
CA LYS A 444 -20.12 29.36 5.52
C LYS A 444 -20.23 28.98 7.01
N ASP A 445 -21.23 28.16 7.36
CA ASP A 445 -21.39 27.63 8.73
C ASP A 445 -20.18 26.76 9.12
N SER A 446 -19.77 25.83 8.27
CA SER A 446 -18.62 24.96 8.49
C SER A 446 -17.32 25.75 8.69
N VAL A 447 -17.07 26.75 7.87
CA VAL A 447 -15.89 27.64 7.98
C VAL A 447 -15.97 28.48 9.26
N SER A 448 -17.13 29.06 9.58
CA SER A 448 -17.33 29.86 10.79
C SER A 448 -17.07 29.06 12.07
N ARG A 449 -17.60 27.82 12.14
CA ARG A 449 -17.34 26.90 13.25
C ARG A 449 -15.87 26.52 13.35
N MET A 450 -15.22 26.17 12.24
CA MET A 450 -13.78 25.86 12.21
C MET A 450 -12.94 27.04 12.68
N ASN A 451 -13.28 28.28 12.27
CA ASN A 451 -12.59 29.49 12.70
C ASN A 451 -12.74 29.74 14.23
N ALA A 452 -13.89 29.40 14.81
CA ALA A 452 -14.07 29.41 16.25
C ALA A 452 -13.22 28.32 16.95
N TYR A 453 -13.21 27.11 16.42
CA TYR A 453 -12.41 26.02 16.96
C TYR A 453 -10.90 26.25 16.85
N ALA A 454 -10.45 26.92 15.80
CA ALA A 454 -9.05 27.31 15.64
C ALA A 454 -8.57 28.23 16.78
N LYS A 455 -9.45 29.11 17.30
CA LYS A 455 -9.14 30.00 18.41
C LYS A 455 -9.05 29.26 19.74
N THR A 456 -9.93 28.30 19.99
CA THR A 456 -9.99 27.54 21.25
C THR A 456 -9.08 26.31 21.26
N GLY A 457 -8.71 25.79 20.11
CA GLY A 457 -7.99 24.53 19.95
C GLY A 457 -8.86 23.28 20.14
N ILE A 458 -10.20 23.43 20.19
CA ILE A 458 -11.15 22.34 20.46
C ILE A 458 -12.18 22.29 19.33
N ASP A 459 -12.19 21.16 18.59
CA ASP A 459 -13.23 20.84 17.61
C ASP A 459 -14.39 20.10 18.31
N ALA A 460 -15.47 20.83 18.56
CA ALA A 460 -16.64 20.28 19.23
C ALA A 460 -17.48 19.35 18.35
N ASP A 461 -17.29 19.37 17.02
CA ASP A 461 -18.06 18.55 16.09
C ASP A 461 -17.50 17.13 15.95
N PHE A 462 -16.17 17.02 15.77
CA PHE A 462 -15.51 15.77 15.43
C PHE A 462 -14.28 15.46 16.27
N ALA A 463 -14.01 16.22 17.33
CA ALA A 463 -12.85 16.07 18.22
C ALA A 463 -11.49 16.02 17.49
N ARG A 464 -11.36 16.75 16.37
CA ARG A 464 -10.14 16.77 15.53
C ARG A 464 -8.95 17.29 16.32
N GLY A 465 -7.82 16.56 16.22
CA GLY A 465 -6.57 16.93 16.88
C GLY A 465 -6.53 16.55 18.37
N THR A 466 -7.32 15.55 18.80
CA THR A 466 -7.29 15.06 20.19
C THR A 466 -6.27 13.94 20.37
N THR A 467 -6.12 13.03 19.39
CA THR A 467 -5.21 11.88 19.50
C THR A 467 -3.77 12.24 19.14
N VAL A 468 -2.84 11.41 19.63
CA VAL A 468 -1.40 11.49 19.26
C VAL A 468 -1.20 11.33 17.77
N TYR A 469 -1.93 10.39 17.14
CA TYR A 469 -1.89 10.16 15.71
C TYR A 469 -2.27 11.41 14.91
N GLU A 470 -3.36 12.06 15.25
CA GLU A 470 -3.86 13.24 14.55
C GLU A 470 -2.90 14.43 14.68
N LYS A 471 -2.42 14.71 15.91
CA LYS A 471 -1.45 15.78 16.19
C LYS A 471 -0.14 15.59 15.42
N ALA A 472 0.32 14.34 15.29
CA ALA A 472 1.53 13.99 14.54
C ALA A 472 1.47 14.38 13.06
N ASN A 473 0.27 14.41 12.49
CA ASN A 473 0.02 14.73 11.08
C ASN A 473 -0.30 16.22 10.84
N GLY A 474 -0.50 16.99 11.90
CA GLY A 474 -0.70 18.44 11.86
C GLY A 474 0.57 19.23 11.56
N ASP A 475 0.57 20.49 11.93
CA ASP A 475 1.75 21.37 11.90
C ASP A 475 2.21 21.62 13.34
N PRO A 476 3.35 21.08 13.79
CA PRO A 476 3.80 21.22 15.17
C PRO A 476 4.15 22.67 15.55
N THR A 477 4.28 23.57 14.59
CA THR A 477 4.54 25.01 14.82
C THR A 477 3.26 25.82 14.93
N HIS A 478 2.09 25.21 14.66
CA HIS A 478 0.78 25.85 14.71
C HIS A 478 0.08 25.55 16.05
N GLY A 479 -0.44 26.58 16.71
CA GLY A 479 -1.15 26.47 17.98
C GLY A 479 -2.50 27.22 17.97
N PRO A 480 -3.37 26.93 18.93
CA PRO A 480 -3.21 26.02 20.08
C PRO A 480 -3.32 24.52 19.75
N ASN A 481 -3.86 24.16 18.59
CA ASN A 481 -3.98 22.78 18.12
C ASN A 481 -3.31 22.65 16.75
N PRO A 482 -2.38 21.71 16.54
CA PRO A 482 -1.61 21.60 15.30
C PRO A 482 -2.44 21.24 14.07
N THR A 483 -3.71 20.87 14.23
CA THR A 483 -4.59 20.45 13.12
C THR A 483 -5.71 21.45 12.83
N LEU A 484 -5.99 22.40 13.75
CA LEU A 484 -7.10 23.35 13.64
C LEU A 484 -6.58 24.72 13.23
N GLY A 485 -7.01 25.23 12.08
CA GLY A 485 -6.64 26.55 11.59
C GLY A 485 -7.82 27.26 10.93
N ALA A 486 -7.87 28.58 11.09
CA ALA A 486 -8.91 29.40 10.48
C ALA A 486 -8.76 29.45 8.94
N LEU A 487 -9.88 29.55 8.25
CA LEU A 487 -9.98 29.79 6.82
C LEU A 487 -10.48 31.22 6.60
N GLU A 488 -9.55 32.20 6.64
CA GLU A 488 -9.88 33.63 6.63
C GLU A 488 -9.21 34.41 5.49
N THR A 489 -8.32 33.75 4.73
CA THR A 489 -7.51 34.40 3.70
C THR A 489 -7.98 34.03 2.30
N ALA A 490 -8.75 34.89 1.66
CA ALA A 490 -9.18 34.71 0.27
C ALA A 490 -7.97 34.74 -0.70
N PRO A 491 -8.08 34.14 -1.89
CA PRO A 491 -9.18 33.31 -2.36
C PRO A 491 -9.23 31.94 -1.69
N TYR A 492 -10.38 31.28 -1.83
CA TYR A 492 -10.61 29.94 -1.32
C TYR A 492 -10.49 28.92 -2.45
N TYR A 493 -10.04 27.72 -2.12
CA TYR A 493 -9.74 26.67 -3.08
C TYR A 493 -10.39 25.35 -2.71
N ALA A 494 -10.71 24.56 -3.72
CA ALA A 494 -11.26 23.21 -3.53
C ALA A 494 -10.65 22.18 -4.47
N VAL A 495 -10.48 20.95 -3.95
CA VAL A 495 -10.19 19.74 -4.73
C VAL A 495 -11.28 18.71 -4.45
N LYS A 496 -11.80 18.03 -5.49
CA LYS A 496 -12.76 16.93 -5.34
C LYS A 496 -12.05 15.67 -4.87
N LEU A 497 -12.62 15.02 -3.86
CA LEU A 497 -12.16 13.74 -3.35
C LEU A 497 -13.20 12.64 -3.63
N TRP A 498 -12.69 11.49 -4.03
CA TRP A 498 -13.45 10.29 -4.31
C TRP A 498 -12.95 9.13 -3.45
N PRO A 499 -13.79 8.12 -3.16
CA PRO A 499 -13.30 6.88 -2.60
C PRO A 499 -12.33 6.20 -3.56
N GLY A 500 -11.13 5.85 -3.08
CA GLY A 500 -10.16 5.05 -3.81
C GLY A 500 -9.73 3.84 -2.99
N ASP A 501 -9.69 2.67 -3.61
CA ASP A 501 -9.21 1.45 -2.99
C ASP A 501 -7.69 1.31 -3.21
N ILE A 502 -6.93 1.26 -2.12
CA ILE A 502 -5.47 1.04 -2.15
C ILE A 502 -5.09 -0.44 -2.09
N GLY A 503 -6.09 -1.32 -2.04
CA GLY A 503 -5.98 -2.77 -2.06
C GLY A 503 -7.23 -3.43 -1.51
N SER A 504 -7.54 -4.67 -1.96
CA SER A 504 -8.63 -5.45 -1.40
C SER A 504 -8.32 -5.90 0.03
N ALA A 505 -9.31 -5.90 0.90
CA ALA A 505 -9.27 -6.48 2.23
C ALA A 505 -10.00 -7.83 2.27
N THR A 506 -11.07 -7.96 1.49
CA THR A 506 -11.68 -9.25 1.17
C THR A 506 -10.79 -10.01 0.19
N GLY A 507 -10.52 -11.27 0.46
CA GLY A 507 -9.66 -12.15 -0.34
C GLY A 507 -10.04 -13.60 -0.16
N LEU A 508 -9.19 -14.49 -0.65
CA LEU A 508 -9.34 -15.94 -0.54
C LEU A 508 -9.11 -16.40 0.91
N VAL A 509 -9.96 -17.28 1.39
CA VAL A 509 -9.82 -17.84 2.75
C VAL A 509 -8.64 -18.81 2.80
N GLY A 510 -7.78 -18.62 3.80
CA GLY A 510 -6.64 -19.50 4.05
C GLY A 510 -6.43 -19.78 5.53
N ASP A 511 -5.56 -20.75 5.83
CA ASP A 511 -5.16 -21.14 7.17
C ASP A 511 -3.83 -20.50 7.63
N GLU A 512 -3.35 -20.86 8.81
CA GLU A 512 -2.13 -20.36 9.43
C GLU A 512 -0.85 -20.71 8.65
N SER A 513 -0.92 -21.68 7.75
CA SER A 513 0.14 -22.06 6.81
C SER A 513 -0.01 -21.39 5.44
N ALA A 514 -0.92 -20.42 5.31
CA ALA A 514 -1.28 -19.72 4.08
C ALA A 514 -1.87 -20.64 2.98
N ARG A 515 -2.33 -21.87 3.32
CA ARG A 515 -2.98 -22.77 2.38
C ARG A 515 -4.41 -22.32 2.14
N LEU A 516 -4.86 -22.36 0.90
CA LEU A 516 -6.24 -22.01 0.58
C LEU A 516 -7.22 -23.11 0.99
N LEU A 517 -8.40 -22.68 1.44
CA LEU A 517 -9.46 -23.53 1.94
C LEU A 517 -10.67 -23.53 1.01
N ARG A 518 -11.39 -24.66 1.00
CA ARG A 518 -12.75 -24.77 0.46
C ARG A 518 -13.78 -24.29 1.49
N GLU A 519 -15.02 -24.11 1.06
CA GLU A 519 -16.12 -23.70 1.95
C GLU A 519 -16.38 -24.67 3.12
N ASP A 520 -16.09 -25.97 2.92
CA ASP A 520 -16.19 -26.99 3.96
C ASP A 520 -15.00 -26.99 4.94
N GLY A 521 -14.05 -26.06 4.78
CA GLY A 521 -12.84 -25.94 5.57
C GLY A 521 -11.71 -26.89 5.16
N SER A 522 -11.91 -27.76 4.16
CA SER A 522 -10.85 -28.63 3.66
C SER A 522 -9.78 -27.85 2.86
N VAL A 523 -8.53 -28.29 2.97
CA VAL A 523 -7.38 -27.65 2.31
C VAL A 523 -7.38 -27.96 0.81
N ILE A 524 -7.07 -26.95 0.00
CA ILE A 524 -6.70 -27.13 -1.42
C ILE A 524 -5.18 -27.35 -1.47
N GLU A 525 -4.79 -28.62 -1.46
CA GLU A 525 -3.37 -28.97 -1.39
C GLU A 525 -2.55 -28.36 -2.53
N GLY A 526 -1.36 -27.81 -2.21
CA GLY A 526 -0.47 -27.19 -3.15
C GLY A 526 -0.90 -25.82 -3.66
N LEU A 527 -1.95 -25.20 -3.07
CA LEU A 527 -2.38 -23.85 -3.40
C LEU A 527 -2.33 -22.95 -2.16
N TYR A 528 -1.59 -21.86 -2.27
CA TYR A 528 -1.33 -20.89 -1.20
C TYR A 528 -1.69 -19.48 -1.66
N ALA A 529 -1.93 -18.59 -0.70
CA ALA A 529 -2.05 -17.15 -1.00
C ALA A 529 -1.36 -16.28 0.04
N CYS A 530 -0.90 -15.11 -0.39
CA CYS A 530 -0.38 -14.05 0.49
C CYS A 530 -0.72 -12.66 -0.05
N GLY A 531 -0.48 -11.65 0.77
CA GLY A 531 -0.85 -10.27 0.43
C GLY A 531 -2.36 -10.12 0.28
N ASN A 532 -2.80 -9.29 -0.68
CA ASN A 532 -4.23 -9.00 -0.85
C ASN A 532 -5.01 -10.10 -1.60
N ASP A 533 -4.35 -11.15 -2.07
CA ASP A 533 -5.05 -12.35 -2.54
C ASP A 533 -5.61 -13.16 -1.37
N LEU A 534 -4.91 -13.15 -0.22
CA LEU A 534 -5.40 -13.74 1.02
C LEU A 534 -6.40 -12.80 1.70
N GLN A 535 -7.47 -13.36 2.27
CA GLN A 535 -8.36 -12.62 3.17
C GLN A 535 -7.56 -11.94 4.25
N SER A 536 -7.71 -10.62 4.38
CA SER A 536 -6.89 -9.85 5.30
C SER A 536 -7.06 -10.32 6.74
N ILE A 537 -5.95 -10.62 7.40
CA ILE A 537 -5.93 -10.93 8.83
C ILE A 537 -6.37 -9.76 9.71
N MET A 538 -6.40 -8.55 9.15
CA MET A 538 -6.92 -7.35 9.82
C MET A 538 -8.44 -7.19 9.64
N GLY A 539 -9.13 -8.15 9.00
CA GLY A 539 -10.58 -8.17 8.89
C GLY A 539 -11.20 -6.91 8.26
N GLY A 540 -10.50 -6.27 7.33
CA GLY A 540 -10.97 -5.03 6.69
C GLY A 540 -10.90 -3.79 7.59
N VAL A 541 -10.15 -3.84 8.69
CA VAL A 541 -9.83 -2.72 9.57
C VAL A 541 -8.40 -2.27 9.31
N TYR A 542 -8.08 -1.01 9.59
CA TYR A 542 -6.75 -0.44 9.36
C TYR A 542 -6.11 0.03 10.68
N PRO A 543 -5.64 -0.88 11.56
CA PRO A 543 -5.19 -0.50 12.90
C PRO A 543 -3.86 0.27 12.95
N GLY A 544 -3.00 0.14 11.93
CA GLY A 544 -1.69 0.78 11.96
C GLY A 544 -1.03 0.91 10.59
N PRO A 545 0.04 1.71 10.49
CA PRO A 545 0.71 1.99 9.22
C PRO A 545 1.49 0.77 8.70
N GLY A 546 1.13 0.28 7.51
CA GLY A 546 1.81 -0.85 6.88
C GLY A 546 1.23 -2.23 7.19
N ILE A 547 -0.01 -2.28 7.70
CA ILE A 547 -0.75 -3.53 8.00
C ILE A 547 -1.12 -4.35 6.75
N THR A 548 -0.81 -3.87 5.57
CA THR A 548 -0.93 -4.61 4.30
C THR A 548 0.39 -5.24 3.90
N VAL A 549 1.50 -4.48 3.98
CA VAL A 549 2.84 -4.93 3.59
C VAL A 549 3.42 -5.93 4.61
N GLY A 550 3.24 -5.66 5.91
CA GLY A 550 3.72 -6.56 6.97
C GLY A 550 3.17 -7.98 6.84
N PRO A 551 1.85 -8.17 6.89
CA PRO A 551 1.24 -9.49 6.67
C PRO A 551 1.57 -10.09 5.30
N ALA A 552 1.67 -9.30 4.23
CA ALA A 552 2.04 -9.82 2.91
C ALA A 552 3.42 -10.49 2.92
N ILE A 553 4.42 -9.84 3.52
CA ILE A 553 5.79 -10.38 3.66
C ILE A 553 5.79 -11.63 4.54
N VAL A 554 5.11 -11.60 5.68
CA VAL A 554 5.12 -12.70 6.65
C VAL A 554 4.38 -13.92 6.11
N PHE A 555 3.18 -13.75 5.54
CA PHE A 555 2.46 -14.88 4.93
C PHE A 555 3.11 -15.37 3.63
N GLY A 556 3.82 -14.51 2.91
CA GLY A 556 4.68 -14.96 1.80
C GLY A 556 5.79 -15.92 2.27
N ALA A 557 6.45 -15.61 3.37
CA ALA A 557 7.46 -16.48 3.99
C ALA A 557 6.85 -17.79 4.54
N ILE A 558 5.68 -17.72 5.20
CA ILE A 558 4.95 -18.89 5.71
C ILE A 558 4.57 -19.82 4.55
N ALA A 559 3.96 -19.30 3.49
CA ALA A 559 3.58 -20.06 2.30
C ALA A 559 4.79 -20.75 1.66
N ALA A 560 5.89 -20.03 1.51
CA ALA A 560 7.12 -20.53 0.92
C ALA A 560 7.72 -21.69 1.72
N ARG A 561 7.80 -21.56 3.04
CA ARG A 561 8.33 -22.62 3.92
C ARG A 561 7.46 -23.87 3.90
N HIS A 562 6.14 -23.72 3.94
CA HIS A 562 5.23 -24.86 3.86
C HIS A 562 5.32 -25.54 2.49
N ALA A 563 5.36 -24.78 1.39
CA ALA A 563 5.55 -25.31 0.05
C ALA A 563 6.91 -26.04 -0.11
N ALA A 564 7.98 -25.53 0.50
CA ALA A 564 9.29 -26.17 0.52
C ALA A 564 9.28 -27.51 1.26
N GLN A 565 8.60 -27.57 2.42
CA GLN A 565 8.42 -28.85 3.16
C GLN A 565 7.65 -29.88 2.33
N ARG A 566 6.59 -29.48 1.61
CA ARG A 566 5.85 -30.35 0.70
C ARG A 566 6.71 -30.84 -0.46
N ALA A 567 7.52 -29.99 -1.08
CA ALA A 567 8.45 -30.37 -2.14
C ALA A 567 9.48 -31.39 -1.66
N ALA A 568 10.05 -31.16 -0.47
CA ALA A 568 11.02 -32.10 0.13
C ALA A 568 10.39 -33.46 0.44
N ALA A 569 9.15 -33.49 0.91
CA ALA A 569 8.40 -34.74 1.13
C ALA A 569 8.15 -35.50 -0.19
N ALA A 570 7.77 -34.79 -1.25
CA ALA A 570 7.57 -35.39 -2.58
C ALA A 570 8.86 -36.02 -3.13
N ARG A 571 10.01 -35.36 -2.96
CA ARG A 571 11.32 -35.87 -3.37
C ARG A 571 11.70 -37.17 -2.61
N ARG A 572 11.48 -37.22 -1.28
CA ARG A 572 11.73 -38.42 -0.47
C ARG A 572 10.85 -39.60 -0.90
N GLY A 573 9.56 -39.33 -1.15
CA GLY A 573 8.63 -40.36 -1.61
C GLY A 573 8.95 -40.89 -3.01
N ALA A 574 9.60 -40.11 -3.87
CA ALA A 574 10.07 -40.57 -5.20
C ALA A 574 11.34 -41.44 -5.07
N ALA A 575 12.29 -41.05 -4.22
CA ALA A 575 13.52 -41.82 -3.97
C ALA A 575 13.22 -43.20 -3.39
N GLY A 576 12.36 -43.30 -2.39
CA GLY A 576 11.98 -44.59 -1.78
C GLY A 576 11.20 -45.55 -2.70
N ARG A 577 10.57 -45.01 -3.77
CA ARG A 577 9.93 -45.86 -4.81
C ARG A 577 10.92 -46.34 -5.87
N GLY A 578 12.02 -45.61 -6.08
CA GLY A 578 13.08 -46.04 -6.99
C GLY A 578 13.98 -47.13 -6.41
N GLU A 579 14.08 -47.26 -5.09
CA GLU A 579 14.83 -48.30 -4.40
C GLU A 579 14.01 -49.61 -4.22
N ALA A 580 12.68 -49.54 -4.40
CA ALA A 580 11.75 -50.68 -4.27
C ALA A 580 11.34 -51.31 -5.63
N ALA A 581 11.82 -50.78 -6.75
CA ALA A 581 11.60 -51.29 -8.08
C ALA A 581 12.90 -51.83 -8.68
#